data_01eb987b2f66c9ec02a297292609064c
#
_entry.id   01eb987b2f66c9ec02a297292609064c
#
_cell.length_a   1.000
_cell.length_b   1.000
_cell.length_c   1.000
_cell.angle_alpha   90.00
_cell.angle_beta   90.00
_cell.angle_gamma   90.00
#
_symmetry.space_group_name_H-M   'P 1'
#
loop_
_entity.id
_entity.type
_entity.pdbx_description
1 polymer ?
#
loop_
_entity_poly.entity_id
_entity_poly.type
_entity_poly.pdbx_seq_one_letter_code
_entity_poly.pdbx_strand_id
1 'polypeptide(L)'
;EAELCTPSDRRYRYPFINCTNCGPRYTIIEALPYDRERTVMKEFPMCEECEDEYNDINDRRYHAQPDCCPVCGPSVFYIKSSEKPPCSSASAVSSAPSASSAVSVSGDDAFRRSQELLADGGILAVKGIGGIHLACDALDPDAVYRLRGRKHRAEKPLAVMCRSLEAARRICEITPEEEKLLTNPARPIVL
;
A
#
# COMPACT_ATOMS: atom_id res chain seq x y z
N GLU A 1 12.30 0.45 6.74
CA GLU A 1 11.45 -0.10 7.83
C GLU A 1 11.68 0.63 9.16
N ALA A 2 12.92 0.97 9.54
CA ALA A 2 13.18 1.67 10.81
C ALA A 2 12.36 2.96 10.94
N GLU A 3 12.40 3.85 9.97
CA GLU A 3 11.64 5.11 9.97
C GLU A 3 10.13 4.87 10.07
N LEU A 4 9.61 3.90 9.32
CA LEU A 4 8.19 3.53 9.36
C LEU A 4 7.73 3.09 10.77
N CYS A 5 8.61 2.48 11.54
CA CYS A 5 8.31 1.91 12.85
C CYS A 5 8.78 2.76 14.03
N THR A 6 9.52 3.86 13.81
CA THR A 6 10.04 4.72 14.86
C THR A 6 9.09 5.89 15.15
N PRO A 7 8.44 5.96 16.31
CA PRO A 7 7.43 6.99 16.59
C PRO A 7 7.92 8.43 16.52
N SER A 8 9.22 8.67 16.71
CA SER A 8 9.84 10.00 16.62
C SER A 8 10.24 10.39 15.19
N ASP A 9 10.12 9.49 14.23
CA ASP A 9 10.46 9.78 12.83
C ASP A 9 9.31 10.51 12.14
N ARG A 10 9.63 11.50 11.30
CA ARG A 10 8.63 12.27 10.54
C ARG A 10 7.85 11.42 9.53
N ARG A 11 8.36 10.26 9.15
CA ARG A 11 7.71 9.27 8.28
C ARG A 11 7.11 8.09 9.05
N TYR A 12 6.96 8.23 10.38
CA TYR A 12 6.31 7.19 11.18
C TYR A 12 4.96 6.79 10.60
N ARG A 13 4.76 5.49 10.36
CA ARG A 13 3.53 4.90 9.78
C ARG A 13 3.16 5.41 8.38
N TYR A 14 4.07 6.09 7.70
CA TYR A 14 3.83 6.58 6.35
C TYR A 14 4.01 5.45 5.32
N PRO A 15 2.94 5.01 4.60
CA PRO A 15 3.00 3.81 3.77
C PRO A 15 3.75 3.99 2.46
N PHE A 16 3.99 5.24 2.03
CA PHE A 16 4.68 5.55 0.78
C PHE A 16 6.16 5.89 0.97
N ILE A 17 6.73 5.51 2.11
CA ILE A 17 8.15 5.68 2.35
C ILE A 17 8.96 4.90 1.31
N ASN A 18 9.90 5.57 0.65
CA ASN A 18 10.69 4.96 -0.40
C ASN A 18 11.88 4.16 0.14
N CYS A 19 12.21 3.08 -0.55
CA CYS A 19 13.47 2.37 -0.34
C CYS A 19 14.56 3.01 -1.22
N THR A 20 15.68 3.38 -0.63
CA THR A 20 16.81 3.98 -1.35
C THR A 20 17.83 2.95 -1.88
N ASN A 21 17.63 1.66 -1.59
CA ASN A 21 18.53 0.58 -2.01
C ASN A 21 18.09 -0.14 -3.30
N CYS A 22 16.82 -0.01 -3.70
CA CYS A 22 16.25 -0.80 -4.79
C CYS A 22 16.41 -0.15 -6.18
N GLY A 23 16.85 1.10 -6.26
CA GLY A 23 16.96 1.85 -7.52
C GLY A 23 15.62 2.35 -8.09
N PRO A 24 15.57 2.66 -9.39
CA PRO A 24 14.41 3.24 -10.05
C PRO A 24 13.13 2.43 -9.89
N ARG A 25 12.00 3.13 -9.77
CA ARG A 25 10.67 2.53 -9.67
C ARG A 25 9.96 2.62 -11.01
N TYR A 26 9.93 1.52 -11.72
CA TYR A 26 9.30 1.44 -13.04
C TYR A 26 7.83 1.90 -13.03
N THR A 27 7.10 1.60 -11.96
CA THR A 27 5.67 1.92 -11.82
C THR A 27 5.34 3.41 -11.73
N ILE A 28 6.32 4.27 -11.43
CA ILE A 28 6.11 5.72 -11.37
C ILE A 28 6.69 6.46 -12.58
N ILE A 29 7.43 5.78 -13.47
CA ILE A 29 8.11 6.39 -14.61
C ILE A 29 7.07 6.71 -15.71
N GLU A 30 7.08 7.94 -16.18
CA GLU A 30 6.31 8.37 -17.34
C GLU A 30 7.18 8.53 -18.59
N ALA A 31 8.42 8.97 -18.40
CA ALA A 31 9.38 9.14 -19.49
C ALA A 31 10.83 9.01 -19.00
N LEU A 32 11.76 8.86 -19.93
CA LEU A 32 13.21 8.90 -19.67
C LEU A 32 13.79 10.30 -19.95
N PRO A 33 14.89 10.69 -19.29
CA PRO A 33 15.60 10.01 -18.20
C PRO A 33 14.77 9.92 -16.92
N TYR A 34 15.21 9.07 -15.97
CA TYR A 34 14.54 8.88 -14.68
C TYR A 34 14.80 10.05 -13.74
N ASP A 35 14.06 11.12 -13.93
CA ASP A 35 14.06 12.33 -13.12
C ASP A 35 12.66 12.56 -12.55
N ARG A 36 12.55 13.22 -11.39
CA ARG A 36 11.28 13.43 -10.70
C ARG A 36 10.21 14.06 -11.59
N GLU A 37 10.58 15.04 -12.40
CA GLU A 37 9.70 15.72 -13.38
C GLU A 37 9.12 14.79 -14.45
N ARG A 38 9.78 13.65 -14.66
CA ARG A 38 9.37 12.61 -15.62
C ARG A 38 8.76 11.38 -14.96
N THR A 39 8.32 11.55 -13.73
CA THR A 39 7.58 10.55 -12.95
C THR A 39 6.26 11.13 -12.48
N VAL A 40 5.34 10.28 -12.02
CA VAL A 40 4.09 10.72 -11.37
C VAL A 40 4.35 11.56 -10.12
N MET A 41 5.58 11.53 -9.57
CA MET A 41 5.95 12.31 -8.39
C MET A 41 6.06 13.83 -8.67
N LYS A 42 6.06 14.27 -9.93
CA LYS A 42 5.96 15.69 -10.29
C LYS A 42 4.71 16.37 -9.74
N GLU A 43 3.64 15.59 -9.50
CA GLU A 43 2.37 16.09 -8.95
C GLU A 43 2.47 16.36 -7.44
N PHE A 44 3.57 15.95 -6.79
CA PHE A 44 3.83 16.07 -5.38
C PHE A 44 5.06 16.95 -5.12
N PRO A 45 4.91 18.31 -5.10
CA PRO A 45 5.99 19.23 -4.78
C PRO A 45 6.57 18.88 -3.41
N MET A 46 7.89 18.84 -3.31
CA MET A 46 8.57 18.53 -2.05
C MET A 46 8.32 19.65 -1.02
N CYS A 47 8.21 19.27 0.25
CA CYS A 47 8.38 20.20 1.36
C CYS A 47 9.88 20.50 1.56
N GLU A 48 10.19 21.53 2.33
CA GLU A 48 11.56 21.99 2.56
C GLU A 48 12.46 20.86 3.06
N GLU A 49 12.01 20.08 4.04
CA GLU A 49 12.82 18.98 4.58
C GLU A 49 13.06 17.85 3.58
N CYS A 50 12.10 17.55 2.69
CA CYS A 50 12.31 16.56 1.63
C CYS A 50 13.22 17.11 0.52
N GLU A 51 13.14 18.39 0.21
CA GLU A 51 13.99 19.06 -0.77
C GLU A 51 15.44 19.12 -0.28
N ASP A 52 15.64 19.38 1.00
CA ASP A 52 16.96 19.35 1.65
C ASP A 52 17.58 17.96 1.56
N GLU A 53 16.84 16.90 1.95
CA GLU A 53 17.32 15.51 1.83
C GLU A 53 17.62 15.14 0.36
N TYR A 54 16.81 15.58 -0.57
CA TYR A 54 16.99 15.30 -2.00
C TYR A 54 18.24 15.97 -2.59
N ASN A 55 18.61 17.14 -2.08
CA ASN A 55 19.76 17.93 -2.57
C ASN A 55 21.05 17.69 -1.77
N ASP A 56 20.98 17.10 -0.55
CA ASP A 56 22.18 16.83 0.24
C ASP A 56 22.89 15.55 -0.26
N ILE A 57 24.10 15.74 -0.80
CA ILE A 57 24.96 14.64 -1.29
C ILE A 57 25.32 13.61 -0.20
N ASN A 58 25.22 13.97 1.07
CA ASN A 58 25.51 13.07 2.19
C ASN A 58 24.24 12.35 2.66
N ASP A 59 23.06 12.75 2.24
CA ASP A 59 21.82 12.07 2.61
C ASP A 59 21.60 10.85 1.71
N ARG A 60 21.07 9.78 2.29
CA ARG A 60 20.74 8.55 1.57
C ARG A 60 19.62 8.73 0.54
N ARG A 61 18.86 9.83 0.60
CA ARG A 61 17.81 10.21 -0.34
C ARG A 61 18.28 11.19 -1.42
N TYR A 62 19.59 11.45 -1.46
CA TYR A 62 20.15 12.28 -2.52
C TYR A 62 19.68 11.80 -3.90
N HIS A 63 19.01 12.67 -4.65
CA HIS A 63 18.39 12.36 -5.95
C HIS A 63 17.46 11.13 -5.96
N ALA A 64 16.85 10.78 -4.83
CA ALA A 64 15.84 9.72 -4.78
C ALA A 64 14.51 10.25 -5.34
N GLN A 65 14.23 9.98 -6.60
CA GLN A 65 13.07 10.52 -7.32
C GLN A 65 11.71 10.32 -6.64
N PRO A 66 11.45 9.17 -5.93
CA PRO A 66 10.20 8.95 -5.21
C PRO A 66 10.19 9.53 -3.80
N ASP A 67 11.19 10.34 -3.40
CA ASP A 67 11.24 10.86 -2.03
C ASP A 67 10.04 11.74 -1.72
N CYS A 68 9.47 11.51 -0.54
CA CYS A 68 8.32 12.23 0.00
C CYS A 68 8.10 11.90 1.48
N CYS A 69 7.21 12.66 2.10
CA CYS A 69 6.75 12.42 3.47
C CYS A 69 5.22 12.63 3.57
N PRO A 70 4.59 12.41 4.73
CA PRO A 70 3.16 12.63 4.90
C PRO A 70 2.66 14.03 4.54
N VAL A 71 3.55 15.04 4.58
CA VAL A 71 3.22 16.46 4.28
C VAL A 71 3.15 16.69 2.78
N CYS A 72 4.11 16.18 2.02
CA CYS A 72 4.28 16.51 0.61
C CYS A 72 4.00 15.35 -0.37
N GLY A 73 3.78 14.14 0.12
CA GLY A 73 3.57 12.97 -0.71
C GLY A 73 2.11 12.51 -0.81
N PRO A 74 1.88 11.39 -1.48
CA PRO A 74 0.55 10.79 -1.58
C PRO A 74 -0.02 10.39 -0.22
N SER A 75 -1.33 10.32 -0.13
CA SER A 75 -2.05 9.92 1.08
C SER A 75 -3.00 8.76 0.82
N VAL A 76 -3.39 8.07 1.91
CA VAL A 76 -4.36 6.99 1.89
C VAL A 76 -5.73 7.52 2.28
N PHE A 77 -6.76 7.07 1.58
CA PHE A 77 -8.15 7.38 1.90
C PHE A 77 -8.96 6.10 2.07
N TYR A 78 -9.83 6.08 3.08
CA TYR A 78 -10.87 5.08 3.21
C TYR A 78 -12.20 5.70 2.77
N ILE A 79 -12.88 5.01 1.84
CA ILE A 79 -14.19 5.43 1.32
C ILE A 79 -15.17 4.31 1.64
N LYS A 80 -16.21 4.61 2.43
CA LYS A 80 -17.32 3.70 2.64
C LYS A 80 -18.31 3.88 1.49
N SER A 81 -18.37 2.93 0.59
CA SER A 81 -19.40 2.93 -0.46
C SER A 81 -20.73 2.48 0.15
N SER A 82 -21.71 3.35 0.16
CA SER A 82 -23.10 3.02 0.52
C SER A 82 -23.91 2.56 -0.70
N GLU A 83 -23.38 2.66 -1.92
CA GLU A 83 -24.07 2.33 -3.16
C GLU A 83 -23.18 1.61 -4.15
N LYS A 84 -23.85 0.81 -5.03
CA LYS A 84 -23.28 0.10 -6.16
C LYS A 84 -22.42 1.06 -7.01
N PRO A 85 -21.12 0.78 -7.25
CA PRO A 85 -20.30 1.65 -8.06
C PRO A 85 -20.94 1.79 -9.46
N PRO A 86 -21.02 3.01 -10.01
CA PRO A 86 -21.42 3.17 -11.40
C PRO A 86 -20.42 2.46 -12.29
N CYS A 87 -20.90 1.52 -13.08
CA CYS A 87 -20.12 0.88 -14.12
C CYS A 87 -19.92 1.90 -15.25
N SER A 88 -18.83 2.65 -15.26
CA SER A 88 -18.42 3.41 -16.44
C SER A 88 -16.91 3.63 -16.46
N SER A 89 -16.33 3.09 -17.51
CA SER A 89 -15.10 3.44 -18.25
C SER A 89 -13.95 4.17 -17.52
N ALA A 90 -12.80 3.52 -17.62
CA ALA A 90 -11.50 4.03 -17.31
C ALA A 90 -11.23 5.40 -17.95
N SER A 91 -11.00 6.39 -17.13
CA SER A 91 -10.05 7.50 -17.32
C SER A 91 -10.26 8.53 -16.21
N ALA A 92 -9.39 8.53 -15.23
CA ALA A 92 -9.01 9.70 -14.44
C ALA A 92 -7.99 9.29 -13.38
N VAL A 93 -6.73 9.37 -13.72
CA VAL A 93 -5.67 9.59 -12.77
C VAL A 93 -5.57 11.11 -12.70
N SER A 94 -6.12 11.72 -11.74
CA SER A 94 -5.80 13.01 -11.10
C SER A 94 -7.05 13.66 -10.52
N SER A 95 -6.89 14.13 -9.32
CA SER A 95 -7.79 14.90 -8.46
C SER A 95 -8.52 14.06 -7.39
N ALA A 96 -8.48 14.61 -6.19
CA ALA A 96 -9.27 14.15 -5.06
C ALA A 96 -10.73 13.91 -5.49
N PRO A 97 -11.39 12.85 -5.00
CA PRO A 97 -12.77 12.59 -5.37
C PRO A 97 -13.63 13.79 -5.00
N SER A 98 -14.28 14.38 -6.00
CA SER A 98 -15.29 15.41 -5.78
C SER A 98 -16.38 14.78 -4.89
N ALA A 99 -16.60 15.43 -3.76
CA ALA A 99 -17.51 15.00 -2.71
C ALA A 99 -18.94 14.93 -3.21
N SER A 100 -19.43 13.74 -3.51
CA SER A 100 -20.85 13.44 -3.43
C SER A 100 -21.05 12.28 -2.45
N SER A 101 -21.44 12.63 -1.23
CA SER A 101 -22.03 11.79 -0.16
C SER A 101 -21.27 10.55 0.38
N ALA A 102 -20.03 10.28 0.02
CA ALA A 102 -19.25 9.24 0.66
C ALA A 102 -18.44 9.81 1.82
N VAL A 103 -18.59 9.26 3.02
CA VAL A 103 -17.73 9.60 4.17
C VAL A 103 -16.33 9.09 3.84
N SER A 104 -15.40 9.99 3.52
CA SER A 104 -14.00 9.68 3.34
C SER A 104 -13.20 10.12 4.56
N VAL A 105 -12.29 9.25 5.02
CA VAL A 105 -11.30 9.56 6.05
C VAL A 105 -9.92 9.28 5.51
N SER A 106 -8.92 10.01 5.97
CA SER A 106 -7.54 9.92 5.46
C SER A 106 -6.54 9.56 6.55
N GLY A 107 -5.32 9.21 6.14
CA GLY A 107 -4.22 8.93 7.05
C GLY A 107 -4.50 7.78 8.01
N ASP A 108 -4.14 7.94 9.28
CA ASP A 108 -4.31 6.90 10.32
C ASP A 108 -5.76 6.48 10.53
N ASP A 109 -6.72 7.38 10.39
CA ASP A 109 -8.14 7.05 10.47
C ASP A 109 -8.58 6.12 9.34
N ALA A 110 -8.02 6.26 8.15
CA ALA A 110 -8.28 5.35 7.03
C ALA A 110 -7.82 3.92 7.36
N PHE A 111 -6.64 3.77 7.97
CA PHE A 111 -6.14 2.46 8.42
C PHE A 111 -7.01 1.87 9.52
N ARG A 112 -7.36 2.67 10.53
CA ARG A 112 -8.21 2.23 11.64
C ARG A 112 -9.58 1.75 11.14
N ARG A 113 -10.22 2.51 10.26
CA ARG A 113 -11.51 2.12 9.65
C ARG A 113 -11.40 0.85 8.80
N SER A 114 -10.28 0.69 8.09
CA SER A 114 -10.02 -0.53 7.33
C SER A 114 -9.86 -1.75 8.24
N GLN A 115 -9.16 -1.60 9.35
CA GLN A 115 -8.97 -2.66 10.35
C GLN A 115 -10.31 -3.03 11.05
N GLU A 116 -11.10 -2.04 11.45
CA GLU A 116 -12.44 -2.24 12.01
C GLU A 116 -13.33 -3.01 11.03
N LEU A 117 -13.36 -2.59 9.75
CA LEU A 117 -14.13 -3.30 8.72
C LEU A 117 -13.73 -4.76 8.57
N LEU A 118 -12.42 -5.06 8.56
CA LEU A 118 -11.92 -6.43 8.45
C LEU A 118 -12.25 -7.25 9.69
N ALA A 119 -12.11 -6.68 10.90
CA ALA A 119 -12.44 -7.33 12.16
C ALA A 119 -13.95 -7.65 12.27
N ASP A 120 -14.79 -6.82 11.68
CA ASP A 120 -16.25 -7.03 11.60
C ASP A 120 -16.63 -8.00 10.45
N GLY A 121 -15.68 -8.74 9.91
CA GLY A 121 -15.88 -9.70 8.83
C GLY A 121 -16.12 -9.07 7.45
N GLY A 122 -15.85 -7.78 7.27
CA GLY A 122 -16.03 -7.07 6.02
C GLY A 122 -15.03 -7.49 4.93
N ILE A 123 -15.29 -7.04 3.71
CA ILE A 123 -14.37 -7.19 2.58
C ILE A 123 -13.91 -5.81 2.14
N LEU A 124 -12.60 -5.60 2.15
CA LEU A 124 -11.95 -4.35 1.78
C LEU A 124 -11.40 -4.45 0.33
N ALA A 125 -11.65 -3.43 -0.48
CA ALA A 125 -10.98 -3.23 -1.76
C ALA A 125 -9.81 -2.25 -1.56
N VAL A 126 -8.58 -2.74 -1.70
CA VAL A 126 -7.36 -1.93 -1.58
C VAL A 126 -6.85 -1.61 -2.98
N LYS A 127 -6.87 -0.32 -3.35
CA LYS A 127 -6.28 0.14 -4.60
C LYS A 127 -4.80 0.42 -4.37
N GLY A 128 -3.95 -0.41 -4.93
CA GLY A 128 -2.52 -0.20 -5.00
C GLY A 128 -2.07 0.31 -6.38
N ILE A 129 -0.77 0.54 -6.54
CA ILE A 129 -0.18 1.00 -7.82
C ILE A 129 -0.44 -0.01 -8.94
N GLY A 130 -0.31 -1.31 -8.66
CA GLY A 130 -0.46 -2.38 -9.65
C GLY A 130 -1.91 -2.86 -9.88
N GLY A 131 -2.90 -2.32 -9.15
CA GLY A 131 -4.30 -2.72 -9.30
C GLY A 131 -5.08 -2.76 -7.98
N ILE A 132 -6.25 -3.39 -8.01
CA ILE A 132 -7.13 -3.51 -6.85
C ILE A 132 -7.04 -4.91 -6.27
N HIS A 133 -6.77 -4.99 -4.98
CA HIS A 133 -6.78 -6.21 -4.18
C HIS A 133 -8.02 -6.26 -3.31
N LEU A 134 -8.67 -7.42 -3.23
CA LEU A 134 -9.74 -7.65 -2.26
C LEU A 134 -9.15 -8.40 -1.06
N ALA A 135 -9.40 -7.89 0.12
CA ALA A 135 -8.92 -8.45 1.38
C ALA A 135 -10.10 -8.71 2.34
N CYS A 136 -9.99 -9.77 3.12
CA CYS A 136 -10.87 -10.07 4.26
C CYS A 136 -10.04 -10.73 5.37
N ASP A 137 -10.60 -10.89 6.55
CA ASP A 137 -9.99 -11.71 7.59
C ASP A 137 -9.90 -13.16 7.10
N ALA A 138 -8.69 -13.72 7.11
CA ALA A 138 -8.43 -15.09 6.69
C ALA A 138 -8.92 -16.12 7.71
N LEU A 139 -9.14 -15.72 8.96
CA LEU A 139 -9.62 -16.56 10.06
C LEU A 139 -11.16 -16.56 10.18
N ASP A 140 -11.84 -15.69 9.43
CA ASP A 140 -13.31 -15.67 9.35
C ASP A 140 -13.79 -16.49 8.14
N PRO A 141 -14.32 -17.72 8.35
CA PRO A 141 -14.77 -18.58 7.26
C PRO A 141 -15.91 -17.96 6.43
N ASP A 142 -16.78 -17.18 7.06
CA ASP A 142 -17.90 -16.54 6.37
C ASP A 142 -17.42 -15.39 5.46
N ALA A 143 -16.44 -14.61 5.92
CA ALA A 143 -15.82 -13.58 5.10
C ALA A 143 -15.08 -14.19 3.89
N VAL A 144 -14.33 -15.27 4.11
CA VAL A 144 -13.65 -16.01 3.04
C VAL A 144 -14.64 -16.60 2.04
N TYR A 145 -15.72 -17.21 2.53
CA TYR A 145 -16.78 -17.75 1.66
C TYR A 145 -17.40 -16.66 0.79
N ARG A 146 -17.78 -15.52 1.39
CA ARG A 146 -18.31 -14.36 0.65
C ARG A 146 -17.32 -13.81 -0.38
N LEU A 147 -16.04 -13.74 -0.03
CA LEU A 147 -14.98 -13.29 -0.95
C LEU A 147 -14.87 -14.24 -2.15
N ARG A 148 -14.87 -15.56 -1.93
CA ARG A 148 -14.83 -16.58 -2.98
C ARG A 148 -16.02 -16.45 -3.91
N GLY A 149 -17.24 -16.30 -3.37
CA GLY A 149 -18.46 -16.10 -4.11
C GLY A 149 -18.40 -14.86 -5.01
N ARG A 150 -17.98 -13.71 -4.46
CA ARG A 150 -17.84 -12.45 -5.23
C ARG A 150 -16.79 -12.52 -6.34
N LYS A 151 -15.72 -13.29 -6.12
CA LYS A 151 -14.65 -13.48 -7.12
C LYS A 151 -14.94 -14.61 -8.11
N HIS A 152 -16.01 -15.36 -7.95
CA HIS A 152 -16.28 -16.59 -8.71
C HIS A 152 -15.07 -17.53 -8.70
N ARG A 153 -14.45 -17.72 -7.54
CA ARG A 153 -13.17 -18.42 -7.37
C ARG A 153 -13.28 -19.46 -6.27
N ALA A 154 -13.95 -20.58 -6.60
CA ALA A 154 -14.27 -21.62 -5.64
C ALA A 154 -12.99 -22.31 -5.07
N GLU A 155 -12.09 -22.74 -5.94
CA GLU A 155 -11.02 -23.69 -5.58
C GLU A 155 -9.61 -23.08 -5.54
N LYS A 156 -9.35 -22.00 -6.30
CA LYS A 156 -7.99 -21.41 -6.31
C LYS A 156 -7.57 -20.91 -4.95
N PRO A 157 -6.32 -21.16 -4.52
CA PRO A 157 -5.83 -20.64 -3.25
C PRO A 157 -5.86 -19.11 -3.22
N LEU A 158 -6.09 -18.56 -2.04
CA LEU A 158 -5.99 -17.14 -1.74
C LEU A 158 -4.69 -16.90 -1.00
N ALA A 159 -3.96 -15.85 -1.37
CA ALA A 159 -2.76 -15.46 -0.64
C ALA A 159 -3.14 -14.93 0.73
N VAL A 160 -2.41 -15.36 1.77
CA VAL A 160 -2.58 -14.90 3.15
C VAL A 160 -1.38 -14.02 3.52
N MET A 161 -1.65 -12.85 4.06
CA MET A 161 -0.61 -11.97 4.61
C MET A 161 -0.56 -12.16 6.13
N CYS A 162 0.58 -12.58 6.64
CA CYS A 162 0.79 -12.75 8.08
C CYS A 162 1.60 -11.58 8.65
N ARG A 163 1.29 -11.20 9.88
CA ARG A 163 2.00 -10.13 10.61
C ARG A 163 3.47 -10.46 10.88
N SER A 164 3.75 -11.72 11.12
CA SER A 164 5.10 -12.21 11.45
C SER A 164 5.25 -13.67 11.04
N LEU A 165 6.49 -14.16 11.05
CA LEU A 165 6.79 -15.56 10.81
C LEU A 165 6.13 -16.48 11.85
N GLU A 166 6.09 -16.06 13.13
CA GLU A 166 5.40 -16.80 14.19
C GLU A 166 3.90 -16.92 13.92
N ALA A 167 3.28 -15.86 13.40
CA ALA A 167 1.88 -15.90 13.00
C ALA A 167 1.66 -16.86 11.81
N ALA A 168 2.56 -16.87 10.85
CA ALA A 168 2.51 -17.81 9.73
C ALA A 168 2.65 -19.27 10.19
N ARG A 169 3.57 -19.57 11.10
CA ARG A 169 3.78 -20.90 11.68
C ARG A 169 2.58 -21.45 12.48
N ARG A 170 1.62 -20.58 12.84
CA ARG A 170 0.36 -21.04 13.49
C ARG A 170 -0.65 -21.60 12.51
N ILE A 171 -0.50 -21.30 11.23
CA ILE A 171 -1.48 -21.66 10.20
C ILE A 171 -0.90 -22.58 9.12
N CYS A 172 0.42 -22.70 9.03
CA CYS A 172 1.09 -23.60 8.10
C CYS A 172 2.44 -24.09 8.64
N GLU A 173 2.91 -25.21 8.13
CA GLU A 173 4.27 -25.67 8.34
C GLU A 173 5.20 -24.90 7.43
N ILE A 174 6.34 -24.46 7.94
CA ILE A 174 7.33 -23.65 7.22
C ILE A 174 8.70 -24.27 7.38
N THR A 175 9.30 -24.66 6.28
CA THR A 175 10.67 -25.16 6.23
C THR A 175 11.70 -24.04 6.39
N PRO A 176 12.96 -24.34 6.74
CA PRO A 176 14.00 -23.32 6.83
C PRO A 176 14.28 -22.58 5.50
N GLU A 177 14.06 -23.23 4.37
CA GLU A 177 14.20 -22.64 3.03
C GLU A 177 13.07 -21.64 2.75
N GLU A 178 11.83 -22.01 3.05
CA GLU A 178 10.66 -21.13 2.93
C GLU A 178 10.75 -19.94 3.88
N GLU A 179 11.26 -20.13 5.10
CA GLU A 179 11.53 -19.03 6.02
C GLU A 179 12.46 -17.97 5.41
N LYS A 180 13.54 -18.39 4.76
CA LYS A 180 14.47 -17.49 4.08
C LYS A 180 13.78 -16.70 2.96
N LEU A 181 12.88 -17.34 2.22
CA LEU A 181 12.09 -16.70 1.17
C LEU A 181 11.09 -15.69 1.75
N LEU A 182 10.33 -16.10 2.76
CA LEU A 182 9.33 -15.25 3.42
C LEU A 182 9.93 -14.01 4.09
N THR A 183 11.17 -14.11 4.60
CA THR A 183 11.89 -13.02 5.25
C THR A 183 12.78 -12.21 4.31
N ASN A 184 12.94 -12.65 3.06
CA ASN A 184 13.71 -11.94 2.04
C ASN A 184 13.11 -10.55 1.74
N PRO A 185 13.92 -9.52 1.45
CA PRO A 185 13.42 -8.20 1.05
C PRO A 185 12.45 -8.20 -0.14
N ALA A 186 12.53 -9.19 -1.04
CA ALA A 186 11.63 -9.33 -2.19
C ALA A 186 10.20 -9.76 -1.78
N ARG A 187 10.02 -10.35 -0.58
CA ARG A 187 8.72 -10.77 -0.03
C ARG A 187 7.87 -11.56 -1.04
N PRO A 188 8.39 -12.67 -1.61
CA PRO A 188 7.63 -13.46 -2.57
C PRO A 188 6.43 -14.15 -1.90
N ILE A 189 5.45 -14.54 -2.73
CA ILE A 189 4.44 -15.50 -2.29
C ILE A 189 5.09 -16.88 -2.29
N VAL A 190 5.05 -17.56 -1.15
CA VAL A 190 5.52 -18.93 -0.98
C VAL A 190 4.31 -19.86 -0.96
N LEU A 191 4.38 -20.97 -1.70
CA LEU A 191 3.29 -21.97 -1.85
C LEU A 191 3.57 -23.20 -1.01
#